data_3a33ba9dda67e3eb66ca6dc72136df1e
#
_entry.id   3a33ba9dda67e3eb66ca6dc72136df1e
#
_cell.length_a   1.000
_cell.length_b   1.000
_cell.length_c   1.000
_cell.angle_alpha   90.00
_cell.angle_beta   90.00
_cell.angle_gamma   90.00
#
_symmetry.space_group_name_H-M   'P 1'
#
loop_
_entity.id
_entity.type
_entity.pdbx_description
1 polymer ?
#
loop_
_entity_poly.entity_id
_entity_poly.type
_entity_poly.pdbx_seq_one_letter_code
_entity_poly.pdbx_strand_id
1 'polypeptide(L)'
;MTVEGDDGTINTVSKDFVLSKRSGDLALVFEDGYTIYTPRLAWVNNERRFWTDESVRITGPNRIEVTGQGMDTLLTPREMRIRRDVRVEVH
;
A
#
# COMPACT_ATOMS: atom_id res chain seq x y z
N MET A 1 10.88 -3.10 6.26
CA MET A 1 9.74 -2.35 5.68
C MET A 1 9.36 -1.23 6.63
N THR A 2 9.18 -0.05 6.11
CA THR A 2 8.81 1.14 6.87
C THR A 2 7.68 1.88 6.15
N VAL A 3 6.73 2.39 6.92
CA VAL A 3 5.69 3.27 6.41
C VAL A 3 5.48 4.41 7.39
N GLU A 4 5.33 5.63 6.88
CA GLU A 4 5.13 6.82 7.69
C GLU A 4 3.90 7.59 7.21
N GLY A 5 3.18 8.17 8.15
CA GLY A 5 2.01 8.99 7.87
C GLY A 5 1.92 10.16 8.85
N ASP A 6 0.96 11.05 8.63
CA ASP A 6 0.71 12.19 9.53
C ASP A 6 -0.23 11.79 10.68
N ASP A 7 -1.16 10.90 10.41
CA ASP A 7 -2.14 10.42 11.38
C ASP A 7 -2.21 8.90 11.33
N GLY A 8 -2.46 8.30 12.46
CA GLY A 8 -2.60 6.86 12.54
C GLY A 8 -3.35 6.43 13.78
N THR A 9 -3.97 5.26 13.65
CA THR A 9 -4.67 4.60 14.75
C THR A 9 -4.19 3.16 14.82
N ILE A 10 -3.80 2.71 15.99
CA ILE A 10 -3.36 1.34 16.20
C ILE A 10 -4.21 0.67 17.26
N ASN A 11 -4.62 -0.57 16.99
CA ASN A 11 -5.24 -1.43 17.99
C ASN A 11 -4.13 -2.27 18.62
N THR A 12 -3.84 -2.01 19.91
CA THR A 12 -2.71 -2.65 20.59
C THR A 12 -2.94 -4.13 20.91
N VAL A 13 -4.16 -4.60 20.83
CA VAL A 13 -4.50 -6.02 21.04
C VAL A 13 -4.34 -6.81 19.76
N SER A 14 -5.04 -6.41 18.68
CA SER A 14 -4.95 -7.09 17.38
C SER A 14 -3.70 -6.72 16.60
N LYS A 15 -3.13 -5.55 16.90
CA LYS A 15 -2.01 -4.94 16.19
C LYS A 15 -2.34 -4.50 14.77
N ASP A 16 -3.63 -4.33 14.50
CA ASP A 16 -4.09 -3.70 13.26
C ASP A 16 -3.85 -2.20 13.35
N PHE A 17 -3.58 -1.56 12.22
CA PHE A 17 -3.44 -0.11 12.21
C PHE A 17 -3.93 0.49 10.90
N VAL A 18 -4.21 1.78 10.95
CA VAL A 18 -4.55 2.60 9.79
C VAL A 18 -3.66 3.83 9.83
N LEU A 19 -3.01 4.13 8.71
CA LEU A 19 -2.20 5.33 8.54
C LEU A 19 -2.79 6.18 7.43
N SER A 20 -2.67 7.49 7.58
CA SER A 20 -3.09 8.42 6.53
C SER A 20 -2.17 9.63 6.47
N LYS A 21 -2.16 10.29 5.32
CA LYS A 21 -1.51 11.59 5.13
C LYS A 21 -2.56 12.65 4.82
N ARG A 22 -2.37 13.84 5.38
CA ARG A 22 -3.26 14.98 5.16
C ARG A 22 -3.06 15.57 3.77
N SER A 23 -1.86 15.48 3.25
CA SER A 23 -1.51 15.99 1.92
C SER A 23 -0.48 15.05 1.30
N GLY A 24 -0.75 14.63 0.07
CA GLY A 24 0.12 13.68 -0.63
C GLY A 24 -0.15 12.24 -0.23
N ASP A 25 0.81 11.38 -0.50
CA ASP A 25 0.69 9.95 -0.33
C ASP A 25 1.63 9.39 0.72
N LEU A 26 1.18 8.34 1.41
CA LEU A 26 2.06 7.44 2.13
C LEU A 26 2.93 6.70 1.13
N ALA A 27 4.15 6.39 1.50
CA ALA A 27 5.03 5.54 0.69
C ALA A 27 5.34 4.26 1.47
N LEU A 28 4.92 3.13 0.94
CA LEU A 28 5.22 1.82 1.50
C LEU A 28 6.29 1.17 0.63
N VAL A 29 7.51 1.09 1.17
CA VAL A 29 8.69 0.64 0.42
C VAL A 29 9.00 -0.81 0.78
N PHE A 30 9.09 -1.66 -0.24
CA PHE A 30 9.49 -3.05 -0.09
C PHE A 30 10.94 -3.25 -0.51
N GLU A 31 11.59 -4.25 0.08
CA GLU A 31 13.00 -4.55 -0.18
C GLU A 31 13.31 -4.97 -1.62
N ASP A 32 12.31 -5.46 -2.35
CA ASP A 32 12.48 -5.90 -3.73
C ASP A 32 12.38 -4.79 -4.77
N GLY A 33 12.27 -3.55 -4.32
CA GLY A 33 12.26 -2.39 -5.20
C GLY A 33 10.89 -1.85 -5.56
N TYR A 34 9.82 -2.47 -5.07
CA TYR A 34 8.48 -1.94 -5.25
C TYR A 34 8.14 -0.93 -4.17
N THR A 35 7.45 0.14 -4.55
CA THR A 35 6.95 1.16 -3.63
C THR A 35 5.48 1.43 -3.95
N ILE A 36 4.64 1.46 -2.92
CA ILE A 36 3.22 1.73 -3.05
C ILE A 36 2.95 3.11 -2.49
N TYR A 37 2.27 3.96 -3.27
CA TYR A 37 1.85 5.30 -2.87
C TYR A 37 0.33 5.34 -2.79
N THR A 38 -0.19 5.77 -1.64
CA THR A 38 -1.63 5.92 -1.42
C THR A 38 -1.86 6.89 -0.24
N PRO A 39 -2.94 7.68 -0.25
CA PRO A 39 -3.17 8.63 0.85
C PRO A 39 -3.55 7.97 2.17
N ARG A 40 -4.02 6.74 2.14
CA ARG A 40 -4.46 6.01 3.33
C ARG A 40 -4.19 4.52 3.17
N LEU A 41 -3.78 3.88 4.26
CA LEU A 41 -3.40 2.46 4.23
C LEU A 41 -3.82 1.79 5.54
N ALA A 42 -4.43 0.62 5.43
CA ALA A 42 -4.81 -0.20 6.56
C ALA A 42 -4.00 -1.49 6.59
N TRP A 43 -3.65 -1.92 7.79
CA TRP A 43 -2.94 -3.18 8.04
C TRP A 43 -3.81 -4.10 8.89
N VAL A 44 -3.99 -5.32 8.44
CA VAL A 44 -4.70 -6.38 9.18
C VAL A 44 -3.66 -7.41 9.61
N ASN A 45 -3.34 -7.42 10.88
CA ASN A 45 -2.18 -8.15 11.40
C ASN A 45 -2.31 -9.67 11.29
N ASN A 46 -3.46 -10.24 11.64
CA ASN A 46 -3.63 -11.68 11.59
C ASN A 46 -3.67 -12.24 10.16
N GLU A 47 -3.98 -11.41 9.18
CA GLU A 47 -3.99 -11.77 7.76
C GLU A 47 -2.68 -11.39 7.06
N ARG A 48 -1.82 -10.64 7.73
CA ARG A 48 -0.58 -10.10 7.15
C ARG A 48 -0.85 -9.36 5.85
N ARG A 49 -1.84 -8.47 5.87
CA ARG A 49 -2.37 -7.83 4.69
C ARG A 49 -2.47 -6.32 4.86
N PHE A 50 -1.99 -5.59 3.85
CA PHE A 50 -2.29 -4.16 3.68
C PHE A 50 -3.46 -4.01 2.71
N TRP A 51 -4.31 -3.03 2.95
CA TRP A 51 -5.36 -2.70 2.00
C TRP A 51 -5.72 -1.22 2.04
N THR A 52 -6.31 -0.75 0.95
CA THR A 52 -6.85 0.60 0.85
C THR A 52 -7.97 0.62 -0.18
N ASP A 53 -8.93 1.53 -0.01
CA ASP A 53 -9.97 1.80 -1.00
C ASP A 53 -9.64 3.03 -1.84
N GLU A 54 -8.55 3.72 -1.49
CA GLU A 54 -8.12 4.95 -2.17
C GLU A 54 -7.36 4.65 -3.46
N SER A 55 -7.05 5.71 -4.20
CA SER A 55 -6.20 5.57 -5.37
C SER A 55 -4.79 5.10 -4.97
N VAL A 56 -4.18 4.28 -5.80
CA VAL A 56 -2.84 3.76 -5.57
C VAL A 56 -1.96 3.97 -6.78
N ARG A 57 -0.67 4.17 -6.51
CA ARG A 57 0.37 4.17 -7.52
C ARG A 57 1.50 3.28 -7.03
N ILE A 58 1.89 2.32 -7.84
CA ILE A 58 2.95 1.38 -7.51
C ILE A 58 4.07 1.56 -8.51
N THR A 59 5.27 1.80 -8.02
CA THR A 59 6.46 1.85 -8.86
C THR A 59 7.35 0.66 -8.53
N GLY A 60 8.01 0.14 -9.52
CA GLY A 60 8.87 -1.02 -9.35
C GLY A 60 10.14 -0.94 -10.18
N PRO A 61 10.94 -2.01 -10.17
CA PRO A 61 12.14 -2.08 -10.99
C PRO A 61 11.77 -2.05 -12.47
N ASN A 62 12.76 -1.72 -13.32
CA ASN A 62 12.59 -1.64 -14.77
C ASN A 62 11.58 -0.59 -15.23
N ARG A 63 11.41 0.47 -14.43
CA ARG A 63 10.52 1.61 -14.74
C ARG A 63 9.06 1.24 -14.94
N ILE A 64 8.62 0.22 -14.23
CA ILE A 64 7.20 -0.13 -14.22
C ILE A 64 6.43 0.79 -13.29
N GLU A 65 5.25 1.22 -13.73
CA GLU A 65 4.32 1.99 -12.92
C GLU A 65 2.92 1.41 -13.10
N VAL A 66 2.27 1.14 -11.98
CA VAL A 66 0.90 0.63 -11.95
C VAL A 66 0.05 1.60 -11.17
N THR A 67 -1.09 2.01 -11.73
CA THR A 67 -2.05 2.84 -11.02
C THR A 67 -3.41 2.16 -10.98
N GLY A 68 -4.21 2.52 -10.00
CA GLY A 68 -5.55 1.97 -9.88
C GLY A 68 -6.30 2.51 -8.69
N GLN A 69 -7.45 1.91 -8.42
CA GLN A 69 -8.33 2.28 -7.34
C GLN A 69 -8.58 1.06 -6.46
N GLY A 70 -8.19 1.17 -5.19
CA GLY A 70 -8.29 0.07 -4.24
C GLY A 70 -7.21 -1.00 -4.44
N MET A 71 -6.68 -1.52 -3.35
CA MET A 71 -5.59 -2.48 -3.40
C MET A 71 -5.61 -3.38 -2.18
N ASP A 72 -5.23 -4.64 -2.39
CA ASP A 72 -4.90 -5.59 -1.34
C ASP A 72 -3.50 -6.13 -1.60
N THR A 73 -2.68 -6.17 -0.56
CA THR A 73 -1.32 -6.72 -0.63
C THR A 73 -1.12 -7.71 0.49
N LEU A 74 -0.86 -8.97 0.14
CA LEU A 74 -0.49 -10.01 1.09
C LEU A 74 1.04 -10.05 1.18
N LEU A 75 1.57 -10.30 2.37
CA LEU A 75 3.02 -10.39 2.56
C LEU A 75 3.56 -11.83 2.46
N THR A 76 2.73 -12.84 2.68
CA THR A 76 3.17 -14.23 2.70
C THR A 76 2.13 -15.15 2.07
N PRO A 77 2.29 -15.59 0.81
CA PRO A 77 3.27 -15.07 -0.16
C PRO A 77 2.92 -13.65 -0.57
N ARG A 78 3.91 -12.89 -1.01
CA ARG A 78 3.62 -11.53 -1.40
C ARG A 78 2.86 -11.49 -2.72
N GLU A 79 1.69 -10.88 -2.68
CA GLU A 79 0.80 -10.73 -3.82
C GLU A 79 0.13 -9.36 -3.73
N MET A 80 0.10 -8.64 -4.83
CA MET A 80 -0.57 -7.35 -4.92
C MET A 80 -1.75 -7.46 -5.87
N ARG A 81 -2.91 -7.03 -5.42
CA ARG A 81 -4.12 -7.00 -6.23
C ARG A 81 -4.70 -5.60 -6.23
N ILE A 82 -4.93 -5.06 -7.41
CA ILE A 82 -5.61 -3.78 -7.59
C ILE A 82 -7.04 -4.07 -8.01
N ARG A 83 -8.00 -3.43 -7.36
CA ARG A 83 -9.42 -3.80 -7.49
C ARG A 83 -10.06 -3.31 -8.78
N ARG A 84 -9.74 -2.09 -9.23
CA ARG A 84 -10.36 -1.50 -10.42
C ARG A 84 -9.51 -0.39 -11.01
N ASP A 85 -9.84 0.01 -12.24
CA ASP A 85 -9.19 1.10 -12.95
C ASP A 85 -7.69 0.91 -13.10
N VAL A 86 -7.28 -0.34 -13.33
CA VAL A 86 -5.87 -0.72 -13.38
C VAL A 86 -5.24 -0.24 -14.68
N ARG A 87 -4.13 0.47 -14.55
CA ARG A 87 -3.32 0.92 -15.68
C ARG A 87 -1.87 0.61 -15.40
N VAL A 88 -1.21 -0.04 -16.33
CA VAL A 88 0.21 -0.40 -16.24
C VAL A 88 0.97 0.34 -17.32
N GLU A 89 2.03 1.05 -16.92
CA GLU A 89 2.92 1.73 -17.85
C GLU A 89 4.36 1.25 -17.60
N VAL A 90 5.09 1.06 -18.67
CA VAL A 90 6.52 0.75 -18.62
C VAL A 90 7.25 1.85 -19.36
N HIS A 91 8.14 2.52 -18.67
CA HIS A 91 8.86 3.68 -19.20
C HIS A 91 10.26 3.36 -19.71
#